data_b8e2e9f0b332dbd454244819533e188c
#
_entry.id   b8e2e9f0b332dbd454244819533e188c
#
_cell.length_a   1.000
_cell.length_b   1.000
_cell.length_c   1.000
_cell.angle_alpha   90.00
_cell.angle_beta   90.00
_cell.angle_gamma   90.00
#
_symmetry.space_group_name_H-M   'P 1'
#
loop_
_entity.id
_entity.type
_entity.pdbx_description
1 polymer ?
#
loop_
_entity_poly.entity_id
_entity_poly.type
_entity_poly.pdbx_seq_one_letter_code
_entity_poly.pdbx_strand_id
1 'polypeptide(L)'
;MKRKNYLICLLTAIILLPIGVQAKDKKKGKKNIPMTEIQTTGTQDRAIWVKLLWKISYPVIHNLAEGTLHQNMPIETRSGETAGYKDMTHLEAVGRTLAGVAPWLALPDDDTEEGKLRKQMREEVLKGLKNAVDPASPDLLNFTKHAQPIVDAAYLVHAFLRAPKALWEPLDEVTKERYIKSFQSLRDRTGAYNNWLLFTGLTESFLLGKGVQYDQFRIRVSKNKVKEWYVGDGWYSDGPSFSMDNYNAYVMHSMMVAMLENLLPKRWASQKELDEAMNRMIRHSEFCERMIAPDGTYPAFGRSVTYRTAAFQSLADVALRKKLPSHVSPAQVRCALTAVHRNMYEGNQNFDKDGWLVLGFNGHQPECADGYT
;
A
#
# COMPACT_ATOMS: atom_id res chain seq x y z
N MET A 1 -51.10 -11.75 -40.26
CA MET A 1 -50.78 -10.69 -41.27
C MET A 1 -49.34 -10.25 -41.04
N LYS A 2 -48.44 -10.71 -41.87
CA LYS A 2 -47.56 -10.05 -42.88
C LYS A 2 -46.94 -8.73 -42.34
N ARG A 3 -45.61 -8.51 -42.31
CA ARG A 3 -44.60 -8.66 -43.37
C ARG A 3 -43.18 -8.69 -42.81
N LYS A 4 -42.33 -9.51 -43.44
CA LYS A 4 -40.87 -9.50 -43.44
C LYS A 4 -40.35 -8.26 -44.16
N ASN A 5 -39.24 -7.69 -43.72
CA ASN A 5 -38.37 -6.95 -44.61
C ASN A 5 -36.91 -7.26 -44.35
N TYR A 6 -36.23 -7.65 -45.40
CA TYR A 6 -34.83 -8.02 -45.50
C TYR A 6 -33.97 -6.77 -45.59
N LEU A 7 -32.81 -6.80 -44.92
CA LEU A 7 -31.77 -5.77 -45.04
C LEU A 7 -30.77 -6.21 -46.09
N ILE A 8 -30.61 -5.39 -47.11
CA ILE A 8 -29.66 -5.56 -48.21
C ILE A 8 -28.33 -4.94 -47.78
N CYS A 9 -27.25 -5.76 -47.82
CA CYS A 9 -25.89 -5.27 -47.72
C CYS A 9 -25.45 -4.59 -49.01
N LEU A 10 -25.11 -3.33 -48.97
CA LEU A 10 -24.39 -2.64 -50.03
C LEU A 10 -22.90 -2.51 -49.64
N LEU A 11 -22.08 -3.27 -50.39
CA LEU A 11 -20.63 -3.08 -50.43
C LEU A 11 -20.35 -1.90 -51.34
N THR A 12 -19.78 -0.81 -50.82
CA THR A 12 -19.18 0.26 -51.62
C THR A 12 -17.66 0.13 -51.55
N ALA A 13 -17.08 -0.27 -52.67
CA ALA A 13 -15.64 -0.23 -52.90
C ALA A 13 -15.20 1.21 -53.14
N ILE A 14 -14.36 1.73 -52.25
CA ILE A 14 -13.68 3.02 -52.42
C ILE A 14 -12.35 2.77 -53.11
N ILE A 15 -12.21 3.26 -54.32
CA ILE A 15 -10.99 3.27 -55.09
C ILE A 15 -10.05 4.33 -54.50
N LEU A 16 -8.92 3.88 -53.96
CA LEU A 16 -7.83 4.75 -53.51
C LEU A 16 -6.99 5.19 -54.70
N LEU A 17 -7.08 6.45 -55.06
CA LEU A 17 -6.08 7.14 -55.89
C LEU A 17 -4.93 7.62 -54.99
N PRO A 18 -3.67 7.45 -55.38
CA PRO A 18 -2.55 7.94 -54.60
C PRO A 18 -2.37 9.42 -54.81
N ILE A 19 -2.74 10.26 -53.84
CA ILE A 19 -2.29 11.64 -53.76
C ILE A 19 -0.91 11.61 -53.15
N GLY A 20 0.10 11.80 -54.00
CA GLY A 20 1.49 11.97 -53.56
C GLY A 20 1.66 13.30 -52.81
N VAL A 21 1.62 13.26 -51.50
CA VAL A 21 2.14 14.33 -50.65
C VAL A 21 3.59 14.02 -50.34
N GLN A 22 4.51 14.70 -51.01
CA GLN A 22 5.93 14.68 -50.60
C GLN A 22 6.04 15.41 -49.26
N ALA A 23 6.07 14.61 -48.16
CA ALA A 23 6.49 15.09 -46.87
C ALA A 23 8.01 15.34 -46.92
N LYS A 24 8.39 16.63 -46.85
CA LYS A 24 9.77 17.00 -46.61
C LYS A 24 10.16 16.49 -45.22
N ASP A 25 10.91 15.41 -45.22
CA ASP A 25 11.60 14.91 -44.02
C ASP A 25 12.56 15.97 -43.46
N LYS A 26 12.05 16.80 -42.55
CA LYS A 26 12.92 17.46 -41.59
C LYS A 26 13.38 16.41 -40.60
N LYS A 27 14.50 15.77 -40.84
CA LYS A 27 15.28 15.06 -39.87
C LYS A 27 15.60 16.03 -38.72
N LYS A 28 14.69 16.17 -37.77
CA LYS A 28 15.03 16.63 -36.43
C LYS A 28 15.87 15.48 -35.82
N GLY A 29 17.15 15.71 -35.77
CA GLY A 29 18.07 14.83 -35.09
C GLY A 29 17.50 14.55 -33.69
N LYS A 30 17.14 13.30 -33.43
CA LYS A 30 16.94 12.82 -32.04
C LYS A 30 18.27 13.12 -31.36
N LYS A 31 18.31 14.15 -30.52
CA LYS A 31 19.36 14.27 -29.53
C LYS A 31 19.26 12.97 -28.71
N ASN A 32 20.18 12.04 -28.95
CA ASN A 32 20.46 11.00 -28.01
C ASN A 32 20.87 11.72 -26.71
N ILE A 33 19.94 11.89 -25.79
CA ILE A 33 20.29 12.19 -24.41
C ILE A 33 21.07 10.97 -23.98
N PRO A 34 22.38 11.09 -23.66
CA PRO A 34 23.08 9.95 -23.13
C PRO A 34 22.32 9.57 -21.86
N MET A 35 21.73 8.38 -21.84
CA MET A 35 21.38 7.76 -20.59
C MET A 35 22.70 7.59 -19.84
N THR A 36 23.00 8.51 -18.96
CA THR A 36 24.01 8.33 -17.95
C THR A 36 23.51 7.16 -17.13
N GLU A 37 24.02 5.95 -17.40
CA GLU A 37 23.84 4.80 -16.53
C GLU A 37 24.37 5.21 -15.16
N ILE A 38 23.48 5.64 -14.28
CA ILE A 38 23.82 5.83 -12.87
C ILE A 38 23.93 4.42 -12.30
N GLN A 39 25.10 3.84 -12.43
CA GLN A 39 25.41 2.56 -11.81
C GLN A 39 25.54 2.78 -10.31
N THR A 40 24.47 2.50 -9.57
CA THR A 40 24.52 2.46 -8.11
C THR A 40 24.79 1.03 -7.65
N THR A 41 25.57 0.90 -6.58
CA THR A 41 25.74 -0.39 -5.89
C THR A 41 24.50 -0.68 -5.02
N GLY A 42 24.28 -1.94 -4.66
CA GLY A 42 23.19 -2.31 -3.74
C GLY A 42 23.29 -1.61 -2.39
N THR A 43 24.49 -1.26 -1.93
CA THR A 43 24.72 -0.50 -0.71
C THR A 43 24.25 0.96 -0.85
N GLN A 44 24.56 1.58 -2.00
CA GLN A 44 24.08 2.95 -2.28
C GLN A 44 22.58 3.02 -2.40
N ASP A 45 21.95 2.07 -3.09
CA ASP A 45 20.49 1.98 -3.21
C ASP A 45 19.84 1.83 -1.83
N ARG A 46 20.41 0.96 -0.98
CA ARG A 46 19.92 0.79 0.40
C ARG A 46 20.03 2.07 1.21
N ALA A 47 21.11 2.81 1.10
CA ALA A 47 21.28 4.09 1.80
C ALA A 47 20.21 5.11 1.37
N ILE A 48 19.88 5.17 0.07
CA ILE A 48 18.78 6.00 -0.45
C ILE A 48 17.44 5.58 0.16
N TRP A 49 17.15 4.28 0.18
CA TRP A 49 15.89 3.77 0.72
C TRP A 49 15.75 4.00 2.21
N VAL A 50 16.81 3.80 2.99
CA VAL A 50 16.80 4.05 4.45
C VAL A 50 16.58 5.52 4.74
N LYS A 51 17.27 6.41 4.01
CA LYS A 51 17.09 7.88 4.14
C LYS A 51 15.64 8.28 3.82
N LEU A 52 15.07 7.75 2.77
CA LEU A 52 13.70 8.05 2.37
C LEU A 52 12.69 7.48 3.36
N LEU A 53 12.85 6.22 3.78
CA LEU A 53 12.03 5.58 4.80
C LEU A 53 12.01 6.42 6.08
N TRP A 54 13.20 6.84 6.56
CA TRP A 54 13.32 7.71 7.72
C TRP A 54 12.58 9.02 7.51
N LYS A 55 12.82 9.68 6.39
CA LYS A 55 12.22 10.98 6.07
C LYS A 55 10.69 10.95 6.06
N ILE A 56 10.11 9.87 5.53
CA ILE A 56 8.64 9.70 5.45
C ILE A 56 8.06 9.34 6.83
N SER A 57 8.71 8.43 7.56
CA SER A 57 8.11 7.81 8.74
C SER A 57 8.41 8.53 10.04
N TYR A 58 9.61 9.13 10.16
CA TYR A 58 10.06 9.70 11.42
C TYR A 58 9.17 10.83 11.96
N PRO A 59 8.67 11.77 11.15
CA PRO A 59 7.77 12.81 11.65
C PRO A 59 6.52 12.24 12.32
N VAL A 60 5.91 11.20 11.75
CA VAL A 60 4.73 10.56 12.33
C VAL A 60 5.07 9.83 13.63
N ILE A 61 6.11 9.01 13.60
CA ILE A 61 6.51 8.16 14.73
C ILE A 61 7.00 9.00 15.91
N HIS A 62 7.86 9.96 15.65
CA HIS A 62 8.42 10.85 16.68
C HIS A 62 7.32 11.66 17.37
N ASN A 63 6.45 12.31 16.60
CA ASN A 63 5.37 13.08 17.18
C ASN A 63 4.39 12.22 17.99
N LEU A 64 4.08 11.01 17.52
CA LEU A 64 3.26 10.08 18.30
C LEU A 64 3.95 9.64 19.61
N ALA A 65 5.27 9.43 19.57
CA ALA A 65 6.05 9.09 20.76
C ALA A 65 6.09 10.22 21.78
N GLU A 66 6.16 11.47 21.31
CA GLU A 66 6.19 12.65 22.18
C GLU A 66 4.79 13.15 22.60
N GLY A 67 3.70 12.57 22.07
CA GLY A 67 2.33 13.01 22.37
C GLY A 67 1.98 14.34 21.71
N THR A 68 2.53 14.60 20.54
CA THR A 68 2.37 15.86 19.79
C THR A 68 1.88 15.65 18.35
N LEU A 69 1.45 14.43 18.01
CA LEU A 69 1.02 14.13 16.64
C LEU A 69 -0.23 14.92 16.24
N HIS A 70 -1.24 14.95 17.10
CA HIS A 70 -2.46 15.72 16.87
C HIS A 70 -2.21 17.23 16.76
N GLN A 71 -1.18 17.72 17.47
CA GLN A 71 -0.80 19.13 17.45
C GLN A 71 -0.04 19.51 16.19
N ASN A 72 0.90 18.65 15.74
CA ASN A 72 1.91 19.03 14.77
C ASN A 72 1.63 18.52 13.35
N MET A 73 0.90 17.40 13.20
CA MET A 73 0.63 16.85 11.88
C MET A 73 -0.47 17.66 11.16
N PRO A 74 -0.16 18.23 9.97
CA PRO A 74 -1.17 18.94 9.20
C PRO A 74 -2.29 18.00 8.73
N ILE A 75 -3.53 18.49 8.75
CA ILE A 75 -4.66 17.83 8.15
C ILE A 75 -4.98 18.55 6.85
N GLU A 76 -4.77 17.88 5.75
CA GLU A 76 -4.94 18.43 4.43
C GLU A 76 -6.04 17.67 3.68
N THR A 77 -6.93 18.40 3.01
CA THR A 77 -8.02 17.84 2.23
C THR A 77 -8.19 18.64 0.94
N ARG A 78 -8.80 18.04 -0.08
CA ARG A 78 -9.07 18.70 -1.35
C ARG A 78 -9.88 19.99 -1.20
N SER A 79 -10.94 19.96 -0.39
CA SER A 79 -11.85 21.09 -0.20
C SER A 79 -11.35 22.13 0.79
N GLY A 80 -10.28 21.85 1.54
CA GLY A 80 -9.86 22.63 2.70
C GLY A 80 -10.74 22.40 3.94
N GLU A 81 -11.85 21.66 3.82
CA GLU A 81 -12.71 21.28 4.95
C GLU A 81 -12.08 20.14 5.74
N THR A 82 -11.71 20.37 6.99
CA THR A 82 -11.00 19.39 7.82
C THR A 82 -11.85 18.79 8.95
N ALA A 83 -13.03 19.31 9.22
CA ALA A 83 -13.83 18.95 10.41
C ALA A 83 -14.12 17.44 10.52
N GLY A 84 -14.52 16.79 9.42
CA GLY A 84 -14.80 15.35 9.39
C GLY A 84 -13.55 14.47 9.36
N TYR A 85 -12.39 15.01 9.01
CA TYR A 85 -11.15 14.25 8.83
C TYR A 85 -10.27 14.22 10.09
N LYS A 86 -10.45 15.17 11.00
CA LYS A 86 -9.69 15.20 12.26
C LYS A 86 -9.74 13.91 13.07
N ASP A 87 -10.87 13.23 13.03
CA ASP A 87 -11.07 11.98 13.76
C ASP A 87 -10.48 10.74 13.05
N MET A 88 -9.96 10.87 11.81
CA MET A 88 -9.52 9.72 10.99
C MET A 88 -8.05 9.78 10.60
N THR A 89 -7.56 10.96 10.24
CA THR A 89 -6.25 11.15 9.60
C THR A 89 -5.08 10.60 10.41
N HIS A 90 -5.10 10.76 11.73
CA HIS A 90 -3.98 10.34 12.57
C HIS A 90 -3.84 8.81 12.66
N LEU A 91 -4.95 8.07 12.76
CA LEU A 91 -4.91 6.60 12.73
C LEU A 91 -4.45 6.10 11.36
N GLU A 92 -4.88 6.75 10.27
CA GLU A 92 -4.44 6.44 8.91
C GLU A 92 -2.94 6.64 8.77
N ALA A 93 -2.43 7.81 9.18
CA ALA A 93 -1.00 8.11 9.11
C ALA A 93 -0.16 7.10 9.92
N VAL A 94 -0.56 6.80 11.15
CA VAL A 94 0.15 5.84 12.02
C VAL A 94 0.08 4.42 11.47
N GLY A 95 -1.10 3.94 11.10
CA GLY A 95 -1.30 2.58 10.62
C GLY A 95 -0.50 2.30 9.34
N ARG A 96 -0.58 3.19 8.36
CA ARG A 96 0.14 3.04 7.08
C ARG A 96 1.65 3.20 7.25
N THR A 97 2.11 4.17 8.04
CA THR A 97 3.53 4.34 8.36
C THR A 97 4.08 3.08 9.00
N LEU A 98 3.44 2.54 10.02
CA LEU A 98 3.89 1.34 10.70
C LEU A 98 3.87 0.10 9.81
N ALA A 99 2.85 -0.07 8.96
CA ALA A 99 2.83 -1.16 7.97
C ALA A 99 4.02 -1.08 7.00
N GLY A 100 4.41 0.14 6.60
CA GLY A 100 5.54 0.37 5.71
C GLY A 100 6.89 0.09 6.36
N VAL A 101 7.11 0.52 7.60
CA VAL A 101 8.42 0.36 8.29
C VAL A 101 8.58 -1.00 8.97
N ALA A 102 7.50 -1.73 9.23
CA ALA A 102 7.52 -2.98 9.99
C ALA A 102 8.57 -4.00 9.48
N PRO A 103 8.71 -4.27 8.16
CA PRO A 103 9.73 -5.21 7.69
C PRO A 103 11.16 -4.77 8.02
N TRP A 104 11.43 -3.46 8.03
CA TRP A 104 12.73 -2.91 8.41
C TRP A 104 12.96 -3.01 9.92
N LEU A 105 11.94 -2.72 10.73
CA LEU A 105 12.01 -2.86 12.19
C LEU A 105 12.15 -4.32 12.64
N ALA A 106 11.72 -5.28 11.81
CA ALA A 106 11.89 -6.71 12.09
C ALA A 106 13.33 -7.23 11.91
N LEU A 107 14.20 -6.47 11.27
CA LEU A 107 15.60 -6.85 11.10
C LEU A 107 16.31 -6.91 12.46
N PRO A 108 17.30 -7.81 12.62
CA PRO A 108 18.07 -7.91 13.85
C PRO A 108 18.86 -6.62 14.15
N ASP A 109 19.25 -6.43 15.39
CA ASP A 109 20.14 -5.36 15.79
C ASP A 109 21.55 -5.59 15.22
N ASP A 110 22.18 -4.51 14.86
CA ASP A 110 23.58 -4.46 14.42
C ASP A 110 24.19 -3.09 14.76
N ASP A 111 25.53 -3.00 14.70
CA ASP A 111 26.28 -1.80 15.09
C ASP A 111 26.46 -0.80 13.94
N THR A 112 25.81 -1.02 12.80
CA THR A 112 25.86 -0.08 11.67
C THR A 112 25.07 1.19 11.98
N GLU A 113 25.33 2.27 11.25
CA GLU A 113 24.52 3.50 11.38
C GLU A 113 23.04 3.24 11.09
N GLU A 114 22.75 2.36 10.12
CA GLU A 114 21.37 1.92 9.87
C GLU A 114 20.78 1.15 11.07
N GLY A 115 21.56 0.28 11.71
CA GLY A 115 21.15 -0.46 12.91
C GLY A 115 20.81 0.46 14.07
N LYS A 116 21.63 1.52 14.29
CA LYS A 116 21.37 2.53 15.32
C LYS A 116 20.06 3.30 15.05
N LEU A 117 19.83 3.75 13.81
CA LEU A 117 18.58 4.41 13.41
C LEU A 117 17.38 3.48 13.61
N ARG A 118 17.49 2.21 13.24
CA ARG A 118 16.44 1.21 13.41
C ARG A 118 16.11 0.98 14.88
N LYS A 119 17.11 0.90 15.73
CA LYS A 119 16.93 0.78 17.19
C LYS A 119 16.19 1.99 17.75
N GLN A 120 16.66 3.21 17.44
CA GLN A 120 16.00 4.43 17.85
C GLN A 120 14.54 4.47 17.42
N MET A 121 14.25 4.19 16.14
CA MET A 121 12.87 4.21 15.64
C MET A 121 12.01 3.16 16.35
N ARG A 122 12.56 1.99 16.68
CA ARG A 122 11.84 0.93 17.40
C ARG A 122 11.44 1.36 18.81
N GLU A 123 12.34 2.03 19.51
CA GLU A 123 12.08 2.59 20.86
C GLU A 123 10.97 3.66 20.80
N GLU A 124 11.04 4.57 19.84
CA GLU A 124 10.01 5.59 19.63
C GLU A 124 8.66 4.98 19.20
N VAL A 125 8.67 3.99 18.31
CA VAL A 125 7.44 3.27 17.93
C VAL A 125 6.76 2.64 19.14
N LEU A 126 7.50 1.96 20.01
CA LEU A 126 6.90 1.32 21.19
C LEU A 126 6.29 2.35 22.16
N LYS A 127 6.95 3.50 22.35
CA LYS A 127 6.41 4.62 23.13
C LYS A 127 5.14 5.19 22.46
N GLY A 128 5.19 5.41 21.15
CA GLY A 128 4.06 5.91 20.37
C GLY A 128 2.87 4.95 20.36
N LEU A 129 3.11 3.65 20.21
CA LEU A 129 2.04 2.64 20.27
C LEU A 129 1.32 2.61 21.63
N LYS A 130 1.99 2.91 22.71
CA LYS A 130 1.36 3.08 24.02
C LYS A 130 0.49 4.35 24.05
N ASN A 131 1.02 5.47 23.59
CA ASN A 131 0.28 6.74 23.51
C ASN A 131 -0.98 6.62 22.64
N ALA A 132 -0.90 5.88 21.54
CA ALA A 132 -1.99 5.69 20.56
C ALA A 132 -3.28 5.09 21.16
N VAL A 133 -3.21 4.38 22.27
CA VAL A 133 -4.36 3.72 22.92
C VAL A 133 -4.50 4.07 24.40
N ASP A 134 -3.69 5.00 24.92
CA ASP A 134 -3.83 5.49 26.28
C ASP A 134 -4.93 6.56 26.37
N PRO A 135 -6.01 6.35 27.13
CA PRO A 135 -7.06 7.37 27.31
C PRO A 135 -6.56 8.70 27.87
N ALA A 136 -5.41 8.72 28.56
CA ALA A 136 -4.79 9.93 29.08
C ALA A 136 -3.86 10.63 28.08
N SER A 137 -3.59 10.00 26.93
CA SER A 137 -2.72 10.57 25.92
C SER A 137 -3.42 11.66 25.09
N PRO A 138 -2.76 12.79 24.80
CA PRO A 138 -3.28 13.77 23.85
C PRO A 138 -3.38 13.19 22.41
N ASP A 139 -2.63 12.12 22.12
CA ASP A 139 -2.59 11.44 20.81
C ASP A 139 -3.35 10.12 20.82
N LEU A 140 -4.38 9.98 21.70
CA LEU A 140 -5.29 8.84 21.63
C LEU A 140 -5.92 8.76 20.24
N LEU A 141 -5.66 7.68 19.54
CA LEU A 141 -6.19 7.48 18.18
C LEU A 141 -7.67 7.06 18.20
N ASN A 142 -8.39 7.49 17.19
CA ASN A 142 -9.81 7.17 17.06
C ASN A 142 -10.06 5.83 16.39
N PHE A 143 -10.58 4.86 17.13
CA PHE A 143 -11.06 3.58 16.61
C PHE A 143 -12.59 3.45 16.60
N THR A 144 -13.33 4.45 17.09
CA THR A 144 -14.76 4.30 17.39
C THR A 144 -15.68 5.15 16.52
N LYS A 145 -15.21 6.27 15.99
CA LYS A 145 -16.01 7.16 15.14
C LYS A 145 -15.75 6.85 13.67
N HIS A 146 -16.78 6.96 12.83
CA HIS A 146 -16.72 6.76 11.38
C HIS A 146 -16.40 5.33 10.95
N ALA A 147 -16.47 5.05 9.65
CA ALA A 147 -16.12 3.75 9.08
C ALA A 147 -14.63 3.61 8.76
N GLN A 148 -13.95 4.71 8.43
CA GLN A 148 -12.55 4.72 7.99
C GLN A 148 -11.58 3.97 8.94
N PRO A 149 -11.72 4.01 10.27
CA PRO A 149 -10.91 3.20 11.18
C PRO A 149 -10.88 1.69 10.90
N ILE A 150 -11.88 1.14 10.19
CA ILE A 150 -11.85 -0.26 9.73
C ILE A 150 -10.64 -0.50 8.81
N VAL A 151 -10.36 0.47 7.94
CA VAL A 151 -9.24 0.44 7.00
C VAL A 151 -7.91 0.62 7.74
N ASP A 152 -7.84 1.68 8.53
CA ASP A 152 -6.57 2.16 9.10
C ASP A 152 -6.06 1.25 10.22
N ALA A 153 -6.97 0.69 11.02
CA ALA A 153 -6.65 -0.34 11.99
C ALA A 153 -6.12 -1.63 11.33
N ALA A 154 -6.60 -1.96 10.13
CA ALA A 154 -6.09 -3.14 9.42
C ALA A 154 -4.64 -2.95 8.94
N TYR A 155 -4.23 -1.74 8.58
CA TYR A 155 -2.82 -1.45 8.31
C TYR A 155 -1.97 -1.57 9.58
N LEU A 156 -2.46 -1.11 10.72
CA LEU A 156 -1.78 -1.29 12.01
C LEU A 156 -1.66 -2.77 12.38
N VAL A 157 -2.73 -3.54 12.20
CA VAL A 157 -2.70 -5.01 12.37
C VAL A 157 -1.68 -5.64 11.40
N HIS A 158 -1.62 -5.18 10.16
CA HIS A 158 -0.66 -5.67 9.18
C HIS A 158 0.79 -5.41 9.64
N ALA A 159 1.06 -4.25 10.26
CA ALA A 159 2.35 -3.97 10.89
C ALA A 159 2.67 -4.98 12.01
N PHE A 160 1.74 -5.25 12.91
CA PHE A 160 1.92 -6.23 13.99
C PHE A 160 2.16 -7.66 13.48
N LEU A 161 1.54 -8.05 12.36
CA LEU A 161 1.76 -9.34 11.73
C LEU A 161 3.13 -9.42 11.03
N ARG A 162 3.59 -8.33 10.44
CA ARG A 162 4.89 -8.26 9.73
C ARG A 162 6.09 -8.24 10.69
N ALA A 163 5.94 -7.64 11.85
CA ALA A 163 7.03 -7.48 12.83
C ALA A 163 6.57 -7.77 14.27
N PRO A 164 6.03 -8.97 14.56
CA PRO A 164 5.45 -9.25 15.88
C PRO A 164 6.45 -9.06 17.03
N LYS A 165 7.69 -9.49 16.86
CA LYS A 165 8.76 -9.37 17.86
C LYS A 165 9.20 -7.92 18.12
N ALA A 166 9.07 -7.05 17.13
CA ALA A 166 9.47 -5.66 17.25
C ALA A 166 8.33 -4.74 17.71
N LEU A 167 7.07 -5.08 17.37
CA LEU A 167 5.95 -4.16 17.53
C LEU A 167 4.87 -4.63 18.52
N TRP A 168 4.59 -5.94 18.58
CA TRP A 168 3.51 -6.47 19.43
C TRP A 168 4.01 -7.10 20.72
N GLU A 169 4.97 -8.01 20.62
CA GLU A 169 5.45 -8.78 21.78
C GLU A 169 6.01 -7.89 22.90
N PRO A 170 6.75 -6.79 22.63
CA PRO A 170 7.30 -5.93 23.65
C PRO A 170 6.29 -5.02 24.36
N LEU A 171 5.05 -4.89 23.84
CA LEU A 171 4.03 -4.08 24.51
C LEU A 171 3.61 -4.68 25.84
N ASP A 172 3.33 -3.83 26.82
CA ASP A 172 2.76 -4.25 28.09
C ASP A 172 1.31 -4.78 27.91
N GLU A 173 0.84 -5.57 28.87
CA GLU A 173 -0.48 -6.23 28.76
C GLU A 173 -1.63 -5.22 28.71
N VAL A 174 -1.54 -4.11 29.43
CA VAL A 174 -2.57 -3.05 29.41
C VAL A 174 -2.69 -2.44 28.02
N THR A 175 -1.56 -2.15 27.38
CA THR A 175 -1.52 -1.65 26.01
C THR A 175 -2.09 -2.67 25.02
N LYS A 176 -1.73 -3.95 25.16
CA LYS A 176 -2.29 -5.04 24.31
C LYS A 176 -3.80 -5.16 24.47
N GLU A 177 -4.31 -5.15 25.71
CA GLU A 177 -5.75 -5.20 25.95
C GLU A 177 -6.50 -4.01 25.37
N ARG A 178 -5.93 -2.81 25.45
CA ARG A 178 -6.50 -1.60 24.82
C ARG A 178 -6.61 -1.75 23.30
N TYR A 179 -5.56 -2.26 22.63
CA TYR A 179 -5.62 -2.56 21.20
C TYR A 179 -6.67 -3.63 20.88
N ILE A 180 -6.74 -4.72 21.62
CA ILE A 180 -7.75 -5.77 21.43
C ILE A 180 -9.16 -5.17 21.49
N LYS A 181 -9.45 -4.36 22.52
CA LYS A 181 -10.75 -3.68 22.66
C LYS A 181 -11.02 -2.71 21.51
N SER A 182 -10.02 -1.96 21.09
CA SER A 182 -10.12 -1.04 19.95
C SER A 182 -10.43 -1.79 18.64
N PHE A 183 -9.76 -2.91 18.38
CA PHE A 183 -10.05 -3.73 17.20
C PHE A 183 -11.42 -4.38 17.25
N GLN A 184 -11.86 -4.84 18.42
CA GLN A 184 -13.21 -5.38 18.60
C GLN A 184 -14.30 -4.33 18.40
N SER A 185 -14.08 -3.07 18.78
CA SER A 185 -15.03 -1.97 18.59
C SER A 185 -15.31 -1.63 17.12
N LEU A 186 -14.44 -2.07 16.18
CA LEU A 186 -14.67 -1.89 14.75
C LEU A 186 -15.90 -2.65 14.24
N ARG A 187 -16.39 -3.63 14.98
CA ARG A 187 -17.55 -4.47 14.61
C ARG A 187 -18.87 -3.71 14.56
N ASP A 188 -18.96 -2.58 15.26
CA ASP A 188 -20.17 -1.77 15.31
C ASP A 188 -20.41 -0.97 14.01
N ARG A 189 -19.50 -1.12 13.03
CA ARG A 189 -19.56 -0.38 11.77
C ARG A 189 -19.54 -1.31 10.58
N THR A 190 -20.09 -0.81 9.48
CA THR A 190 -20.16 -1.52 8.21
C THR A 190 -19.20 -0.88 7.21
N GLY A 191 -18.38 -1.69 6.58
CA GLY A 191 -17.53 -1.29 5.45
C GLY A 191 -18.23 -1.51 4.11
N ALA A 192 -17.63 -0.99 3.04
CA ALA A 192 -18.09 -1.23 1.68
C ALA A 192 -17.88 -2.70 1.27
N TYR A 193 -18.72 -3.18 0.32
CA TYR A 193 -18.65 -4.56 -0.20
C TYR A 193 -17.60 -4.68 -1.32
N ASN A 194 -16.35 -4.46 -0.95
CA ASN A 194 -15.16 -4.48 -1.80
C ASN A 194 -13.93 -4.90 -0.96
N ASN A 195 -12.73 -4.35 -1.25
CA ASN A 195 -11.51 -4.59 -0.46
C ASN A 195 -11.70 -4.37 1.06
N TRP A 196 -12.72 -3.63 1.49
CA TRP A 196 -13.01 -3.42 2.91
C TRP A 196 -13.33 -4.71 3.67
N LEU A 197 -13.82 -5.73 2.96
CA LEU A 197 -13.98 -7.06 3.57
C LEU A 197 -12.64 -7.62 4.03
N LEU A 198 -11.56 -7.36 3.27
CA LEU A 198 -10.24 -7.85 3.62
C LEU A 198 -9.66 -7.16 4.86
N PHE A 199 -9.95 -5.88 5.04
CA PHE A 199 -9.57 -5.16 6.27
C PHE A 199 -10.24 -5.78 7.51
N THR A 200 -11.53 -6.07 7.44
CA THR A 200 -12.24 -6.72 8.56
C THR A 200 -11.71 -8.13 8.79
N GLY A 201 -11.50 -8.91 7.74
CA GLY A 201 -10.97 -10.27 7.84
C GLY A 201 -9.57 -10.34 8.43
N LEU A 202 -8.67 -9.43 8.04
CA LEU A 202 -7.32 -9.34 8.57
C LEU A 202 -7.33 -9.02 10.07
N THR A 203 -8.13 -8.03 10.47
CA THR A 203 -8.25 -7.65 11.89
C THR A 203 -8.82 -8.80 12.74
N GLU A 204 -9.86 -9.46 12.30
CA GLU A 204 -10.44 -10.60 13.00
C GLU A 204 -9.50 -11.81 13.01
N SER A 205 -8.72 -12.02 11.95
CA SER A 205 -7.70 -13.07 11.92
C SER A 205 -6.60 -12.83 12.96
N PHE A 206 -6.22 -11.57 13.17
CA PHE A 206 -5.26 -11.19 14.19
C PHE A 206 -5.81 -11.50 15.60
N LEU A 207 -7.05 -11.14 15.89
CA LEU A 207 -7.71 -11.46 17.17
C LEU A 207 -7.77 -12.97 17.40
N LEU A 208 -8.12 -13.76 16.37
CA LEU A 208 -8.02 -15.22 16.42
C LEU A 208 -6.59 -15.68 16.75
N GLY A 209 -5.59 -15.10 16.09
CA GLY A 209 -4.16 -15.42 16.33
C GLY A 209 -3.73 -15.17 17.77
N LYS A 210 -4.30 -14.15 18.41
CA LYS A 210 -4.05 -13.81 19.82
C LYS A 210 -4.88 -14.64 20.83
N GLY A 211 -5.78 -15.49 20.34
CA GLY A 211 -6.59 -16.35 21.21
C GLY A 211 -7.70 -15.62 21.96
N VAL A 212 -8.10 -14.44 21.49
CA VAL A 212 -9.20 -13.65 22.07
C VAL A 212 -10.48 -13.78 21.24
N GLN A 213 -11.57 -13.24 21.73
CA GLN A 213 -12.86 -13.28 21.04
C GLN A 213 -12.76 -12.58 19.67
N TYR A 214 -13.15 -13.30 18.61
CA TYR A 214 -13.10 -12.89 17.20
C TYR A 214 -14.41 -13.20 16.48
N ASP A 215 -14.63 -12.55 15.33
CA ASP A 215 -15.78 -12.80 14.46
C ASP A 215 -15.38 -13.75 13.32
N GLN A 216 -15.79 -15.01 13.46
CA GLN A 216 -15.51 -16.04 12.46
C GLN A 216 -16.22 -15.82 11.13
N PHE A 217 -17.39 -15.16 11.13
CA PHE A 217 -18.12 -14.88 9.90
C PHE A 217 -17.38 -13.86 9.03
N ARG A 218 -16.85 -12.79 9.65
CA ARG A 218 -16.04 -11.79 8.94
C ARG A 218 -14.79 -12.40 8.32
N ILE A 219 -14.09 -13.31 9.01
CA ILE A 219 -12.95 -14.04 8.44
C ILE A 219 -13.38 -14.86 7.22
N ARG A 220 -14.45 -15.64 7.32
CA ARG A 220 -14.94 -16.49 6.23
C ARG A 220 -15.40 -15.69 5.03
N VAL A 221 -16.19 -14.65 5.23
CA VAL A 221 -16.69 -13.81 4.15
C VAL A 221 -15.54 -13.12 3.44
N SER A 222 -14.61 -12.53 4.17
CA SER A 222 -13.44 -11.88 3.61
C SER A 222 -12.62 -12.83 2.73
N LYS A 223 -12.21 -13.96 3.29
CA LYS A 223 -11.41 -14.96 2.58
C LYS A 223 -12.09 -15.45 1.29
N ASN A 224 -13.37 -15.81 1.38
CA ASN A 224 -14.08 -16.41 0.26
C ASN A 224 -14.42 -15.38 -0.82
N LYS A 225 -14.89 -14.18 -0.45
CA LYS A 225 -15.28 -13.16 -1.42
C LYS A 225 -14.08 -12.58 -2.17
N VAL A 226 -12.97 -12.33 -1.50
CA VAL A 226 -11.75 -11.90 -2.19
C VAL A 226 -11.27 -12.99 -3.16
N LYS A 227 -11.36 -14.27 -2.78
CA LYS A 227 -11.04 -15.38 -3.68
C LYS A 227 -11.97 -15.45 -4.90
N GLU A 228 -13.27 -15.19 -4.73
CA GLU A 228 -14.27 -15.17 -5.81
C GLU A 228 -14.03 -14.00 -6.79
N TRP A 229 -13.47 -12.89 -6.33
CA TRP A 229 -13.17 -11.72 -7.16
C TRP A 229 -11.88 -11.85 -7.97
N TYR A 230 -11.23 -13.00 -7.94
CA TYR A 230 -10.07 -13.24 -8.78
C TYR A 230 -10.48 -13.33 -10.25
N VAL A 231 -9.94 -12.43 -11.09
CA VAL A 231 -10.29 -12.32 -12.51
C VAL A 231 -9.24 -12.94 -13.43
N GLY A 232 -8.20 -13.55 -12.87
CA GLY A 232 -7.12 -14.18 -13.63
C GLY A 232 -5.85 -13.35 -13.67
N ASP A 233 -4.77 -13.96 -14.11
CA ASP A 233 -3.48 -13.34 -14.43
C ASP A 233 -2.88 -12.45 -13.31
N GLY A 234 -3.12 -12.82 -12.06
CA GLY A 234 -2.65 -12.08 -10.89
C GLY A 234 -3.54 -10.91 -10.47
N TRP A 235 -4.71 -10.71 -11.07
CA TRP A 235 -5.59 -9.59 -10.75
C TRP A 235 -6.85 -10.02 -10.01
N TYR A 236 -7.25 -9.21 -9.05
CA TYR A 236 -8.54 -9.26 -8.38
C TYR A 236 -9.37 -8.05 -8.80
N SER A 237 -10.67 -8.28 -9.02
CA SER A 237 -11.63 -7.19 -9.01
C SER A 237 -11.83 -6.67 -7.58
N ASP A 238 -12.08 -5.39 -7.42
CA ASP A 238 -12.33 -4.80 -6.12
C ASP A 238 -13.83 -4.75 -5.81
N GLY A 239 -14.37 -5.92 -5.56
CA GLY A 239 -15.79 -6.15 -5.36
C GLY A 239 -16.45 -6.89 -6.54
N PRO A 240 -17.80 -6.93 -6.56
CA PRO A 240 -18.55 -7.69 -7.58
C PRO A 240 -18.51 -7.06 -8.98
N SER A 241 -18.27 -5.75 -9.06
CA SER A 241 -18.11 -5.05 -10.34
C SER A 241 -16.65 -5.05 -10.76
N PHE A 242 -16.37 -5.28 -12.04
CA PHE A 242 -15.00 -5.28 -12.53
C PHE A 242 -14.29 -3.96 -12.23
N SER A 243 -13.13 -4.05 -11.62
CA SER A 243 -12.23 -2.94 -11.34
C SER A 243 -10.80 -3.44 -11.45
N MET A 244 -9.97 -2.72 -12.20
CA MET A 244 -8.54 -3.01 -12.36
C MET A 244 -7.74 -1.80 -11.95
N ASP A 245 -7.21 -1.83 -10.73
CA ASP A 245 -6.46 -0.72 -10.16
C ASP A 245 -5.35 -1.19 -9.21
N ASN A 246 -4.57 -0.24 -8.70
CA ASN A 246 -3.45 -0.49 -7.79
C ASN A 246 -3.87 -0.98 -6.39
N TYR A 247 -5.17 -1.09 -6.07
CA TYR A 247 -5.60 -1.76 -4.84
C TYR A 247 -5.17 -3.23 -4.79
N ASN A 248 -4.91 -3.84 -5.95
CA ASN A 248 -4.25 -5.14 -6.01
C ASN A 248 -2.91 -5.13 -5.28
N ALA A 249 -2.09 -4.09 -5.48
CA ALA A 249 -0.81 -3.92 -4.78
C ALA A 249 -0.97 -3.39 -3.36
N TYR A 250 -1.79 -2.34 -3.17
CA TYR A 250 -1.94 -1.66 -1.87
C TYR A 250 -2.51 -2.57 -0.78
N VAL A 251 -3.45 -3.46 -1.16
CA VAL A 251 -4.30 -4.20 -0.22
C VAL A 251 -4.40 -5.68 -0.56
N MET A 252 -4.97 -6.00 -1.75
CA MET A 252 -5.52 -7.32 -2.02
C MET A 252 -4.49 -8.44 -1.85
N HIS A 253 -3.32 -8.32 -2.46
CA HIS A 253 -2.29 -9.35 -2.39
C HIS A 253 -1.63 -9.44 -1.03
N SER A 254 -1.04 -8.35 -0.55
CA SER A 254 -0.23 -8.37 0.67
C SER A 254 -1.06 -8.72 1.91
N MET A 255 -2.27 -8.16 2.03
CA MET A 255 -3.12 -8.45 3.19
C MET A 255 -3.77 -9.83 3.12
N MET A 256 -4.13 -10.33 1.92
CA MET A 256 -4.63 -11.69 1.77
C MET A 256 -3.59 -12.71 2.18
N VAL A 257 -2.36 -12.55 1.72
CA VAL A 257 -1.25 -13.44 2.12
C VAL A 257 -1.01 -13.37 3.62
N ALA A 258 -0.91 -12.16 4.19
CA ALA A 258 -0.70 -11.99 5.63
C ALA A 258 -1.84 -12.61 6.48
N MET A 259 -3.09 -12.46 6.04
CA MET A 259 -4.25 -13.08 6.69
C MET A 259 -4.14 -14.61 6.65
N LEU A 260 -3.84 -15.20 5.49
CA LEU A 260 -3.73 -16.66 5.34
C LEU A 260 -2.55 -17.23 6.14
N GLU A 261 -1.41 -16.54 6.17
CA GLU A 261 -0.26 -16.94 7.01
C GLU A 261 -0.63 -16.96 8.50
N ASN A 262 -1.40 -15.99 8.97
CA ASN A 262 -1.86 -15.93 10.36
C ASN A 262 -2.93 -16.99 10.67
N LEU A 263 -3.76 -17.36 9.69
CA LEU A 263 -4.81 -18.36 9.82
C LEU A 263 -4.31 -19.80 9.71
N LEU A 264 -3.22 -20.05 8.99
CA LEU A 264 -2.69 -21.38 8.72
C LEU A 264 -2.37 -22.19 9.98
N PRO A 265 -1.60 -21.69 10.97
CA PRO A 265 -1.29 -22.43 12.21
C PRO A 265 -2.52 -22.68 13.07
N LYS A 266 -3.60 -21.94 12.87
CA LYS A 266 -4.88 -22.14 13.55
C LYS A 266 -5.84 -23.06 12.80
N ARG A 267 -5.43 -23.64 11.65
CA ARG A 267 -6.24 -24.50 10.77
C ARG A 267 -7.50 -23.82 10.19
N TRP A 268 -7.46 -22.48 10.08
CA TRP A 268 -8.49 -21.67 9.42
C TRP A 268 -8.19 -21.38 7.95
N ALA A 269 -7.00 -21.70 7.53
CA ALA A 269 -6.58 -21.75 6.14
C ALA A 269 -5.77 -23.02 5.88
N SER A 270 -5.76 -23.48 4.64
CA SER A 270 -4.92 -24.58 4.16
C SER A 270 -3.64 -24.05 3.51
N GLN A 271 -2.60 -24.88 3.44
CA GLN A 271 -1.38 -24.57 2.70
C GLN A 271 -1.70 -24.27 1.22
N LYS A 272 -2.64 -25.03 0.61
CA LYS A 272 -3.08 -24.79 -0.75
C LYS A 272 -3.64 -23.38 -0.96
N GLU A 273 -4.47 -22.88 -0.06
CA GLU A 273 -5.00 -21.51 -0.15
C GLU A 273 -3.90 -20.46 -0.06
N LEU A 274 -2.92 -20.65 0.81
CA LEU A 274 -1.77 -19.76 0.92
C LEU A 274 -0.91 -19.79 -0.34
N ASP A 275 -0.62 -20.98 -0.88
CA ASP A 275 0.17 -21.14 -2.09
C ASP A 275 -0.54 -20.51 -3.31
N GLU A 276 -1.85 -20.69 -3.43
CA GLU A 276 -2.66 -20.03 -4.48
C GLU A 276 -2.57 -18.50 -4.38
N ALA A 277 -2.76 -17.92 -3.19
CA ALA A 277 -2.67 -16.48 -3.00
C ALA A 277 -1.25 -15.95 -3.27
N MET A 278 -0.23 -16.68 -2.84
CA MET A 278 1.18 -16.35 -3.11
C MET A 278 1.48 -16.37 -4.62
N ASN A 279 1.06 -17.41 -5.34
CA ASN A 279 1.27 -17.51 -6.79
C ASN A 279 0.58 -16.38 -7.55
N ARG A 280 -0.62 -15.96 -7.12
CA ARG A 280 -1.33 -14.80 -7.68
C ARG A 280 -0.56 -13.50 -7.42
N MET A 281 -0.01 -13.32 -6.22
CA MET A 281 0.83 -12.15 -5.89
C MET A 281 2.13 -12.14 -6.68
N ILE A 282 2.78 -13.29 -6.86
CA ILE A 282 3.98 -13.43 -7.71
C ILE A 282 3.65 -13.02 -9.15
N ARG A 283 2.53 -13.49 -9.71
CA ARG A 283 2.12 -13.12 -11.06
C ARG A 283 1.82 -11.62 -11.19
N HIS A 284 1.13 -11.03 -10.22
CA HIS A 284 0.89 -9.59 -10.20
C HIS A 284 2.20 -8.78 -10.10
N SER A 285 3.19 -9.27 -9.36
CA SER A 285 4.48 -8.60 -9.21
C SER A 285 5.25 -8.46 -10.53
N GLU A 286 5.05 -9.37 -11.49
CA GLU A 286 5.61 -9.27 -12.82
C GLU A 286 5.05 -8.07 -13.61
N PHE A 287 3.75 -7.79 -13.45
CA PHE A 287 3.16 -6.58 -14.03
C PHE A 287 3.73 -5.32 -13.39
N CYS A 288 3.84 -5.31 -12.06
CA CYS A 288 4.42 -4.17 -11.36
C CYS A 288 5.83 -3.84 -11.87
N GLU A 289 6.67 -4.85 -12.04
CA GLU A 289 8.02 -4.65 -12.56
C GLU A 289 8.02 -4.08 -13.99
N ARG A 290 7.18 -4.65 -14.86
CA ARG A 290 7.09 -4.23 -16.27
C ARG A 290 6.46 -2.86 -16.48
N MET A 291 5.73 -2.33 -15.52
CA MET A 291 5.18 -0.97 -15.58
C MET A 291 6.22 0.11 -15.29
N ILE A 292 7.40 -0.25 -14.79
CA ILE A 292 8.45 0.71 -14.47
C ILE A 292 9.26 0.99 -15.73
N ALA A 293 9.24 2.25 -16.18
CA ALA A 293 10.08 2.71 -17.29
C ALA A 293 11.55 2.85 -16.84
N PRO A 294 12.53 2.86 -17.78
CA PRO A 294 13.93 2.98 -17.43
C PRO A 294 14.32 4.24 -16.66
N ASP A 295 13.54 5.31 -16.77
CA ASP A 295 13.71 6.55 -16.04
C ASP A 295 13.02 6.57 -14.65
N GLY A 296 12.39 5.46 -14.26
CA GLY A 296 11.65 5.33 -13.01
C GLY A 296 10.23 5.88 -13.05
N THR A 297 9.74 6.33 -14.20
CA THR A 297 8.33 6.69 -14.35
C THR A 297 7.45 5.44 -14.43
N TYR A 298 6.18 5.58 -14.06
CA TYR A 298 5.18 4.53 -14.17
C TYR A 298 3.79 5.11 -14.41
N PRO A 299 2.86 4.35 -15.01
CA PRO A 299 1.52 4.85 -15.27
C PRO A 299 0.77 5.13 -13.97
N ALA A 300 0.22 6.33 -13.84
CA ALA A 300 -0.77 6.63 -12.82
C ALA A 300 -2.15 6.22 -13.35
N PHE A 301 -2.75 5.19 -12.77
CA PHE A 301 -4.07 4.72 -13.15
C PHE A 301 -4.86 4.23 -11.93
N GLY A 302 -6.17 4.18 -12.09
CA GLY A 302 -7.08 3.80 -11.03
C GLY A 302 -7.25 4.92 -9.99
N ARG A 303 -7.61 4.54 -8.77
CA ARG A 303 -7.90 5.45 -7.67
C ARG A 303 -6.79 5.47 -6.63
N SER A 304 -6.86 6.45 -5.74
CA SER A 304 -5.92 6.60 -4.61
C SER A 304 -4.46 6.71 -5.06
N VAL A 305 -4.24 7.43 -6.17
CA VAL A 305 -2.89 7.64 -6.74
C VAL A 305 -1.94 8.34 -5.76
N THR A 306 -2.48 9.04 -4.76
CA THR A 306 -1.71 9.65 -3.65
C THR A 306 -0.90 8.64 -2.84
N TYR A 307 -1.19 7.34 -2.94
CA TYR A 307 -0.37 6.29 -2.31
C TYR A 307 0.95 6.04 -3.03
N ARG A 308 1.17 6.72 -4.15
CA ARG A 308 2.46 6.81 -4.85
C ARG A 308 3.08 5.43 -5.08
N THR A 309 4.31 5.26 -4.57
CA THR A 309 5.12 4.04 -4.74
C THR A 309 4.54 2.78 -4.11
N ALA A 310 3.47 2.88 -3.32
CA ALA A 310 2.73 1.73 -2.82
C ALA A 310 2.14 0.86 -3.94
N ALA A 311 2.00 1.39 -5.18
CA ALA A 311 1.68 0.62 -6.38
C ALA A 311 2.61 -0.59 -6.60
N PHE A 312 3.81 -0.57 -6.01
CA PHE A 312 4.79 -1.65 -6.09
C PHE A 312 4.88 -2.51 -4.81
N GLN A 313 3.93 -2.38 -3.90
CA GLN A 313 3.98 -3.13 -2.63
C GLN A 313 4.00 -4.65 -2.85
N SER A 314 3.23 -5.19 -3.79
CA SER A 314 3.24 -6.63 -4.08
C SER A 314 4.60 -7.08 -4.64
N LEU A 315 5.25 -6.30 -5.50
CA LEU A 315 6.59 -6.58 -6.01
C LEU A 315 7.64 -6.58 -4.87
N ALA A 316 7.58 -5.57 -4.01
CA ALA A 316 8.47 -5.48 -2.86
C ALA A 316 8.26 -6.64 -1.87
N ASP A 317 7.00 -7.04 -1.63
CA ASP A 317 6.66 -8.13 -0.72
C ASP A 317 7.13 -9.50 -1.26
N VAL A 318 6.96 -9.76 -2.55
CA VAL A 318 7.47 -10.97 -3.22
C VAL A 318 9.01 -11.02 -3.17
N ALA A 319 9.67 -9.88 -3.39
CA ALA A 319 11.13 -9.78 -3.29
C ALA A 319 11.62 -10.04 -1.85
N LEU A 320 10.97 -9.44 -0.85
CA LEU A 320 11.27 -9.63 0.58
C LEU A 320 11.15 -11.11 0.97
N ARG A 321 10.14 -11.81 0.46
CA ARG A 321 9.88 -13.23 0.71
C ARG A 321 10.77 -14.17 -0.09
N LYS A 322 11.66 -13.62 -0.95
CA LYS A 322 12.54 -14.38 -1.85
C LYS A 322 11.75 -15.32 -2.80
N LYS A 323 10.62 -14.83 -3.30
CA LYS A 323 9.68 -15.57 -4.17
C LYS A 323 9.59 -14.97 -5.59
N LEU A 324 10.56 -14.14 -5.98
CA LEU A 324 10.60 -13.60 -7.34
C LEU A 324 10.62 -14.73 -8.38
N PRO A 325 9.93 -14.55 -9.52
CA PRO A 325 10.02 -15.50 -10.63
C PRO A 325 11.48 -15.63 -11.12
N SER A 326 11.85 -16.78 -11.67
CA SER A 326 13.23 -17.07 -12.07
C SER A 326 13.81 -16.10 -13.12
N HIS A 327 12.94 -15.47 -13.91
CA HIS A 327 13.33 -14.49 -14.94
C HIS A 327 13.37 -13.04 -14.43
N VAL A 328 13.05 -12.78 -13.15
CA VAL A 328 13.15 -11.47 -12.51
C VAL A 328 14.16 -11.54 -11.38
N SER A 329 15.32 -10.91 -11.59
CA SER A 329 16.38 -10.94 -10.58
C SER A 329 16.13 -9.94 -9.44
N PRO A 330 16.61 -10.22 -8.22
CA PRO A 330 16.58 -9.25 -7.12
C PRO A 330 17.28 -7.93 -7.45
N ALA A 331 18.34 -7.96 -8.25
CA ALA A 331 19.05 -6.78 -8.69
C ALA A 331 18.20 -5.91 -9.63
N GLN A 332 17.48 -6.53 -10.55
CA GLN A 332 16.53 -5.85 -11.45
C GLN A 332 15.45 -5.13 -10.64
N VAL A 333 14.81 -5.81 -9.70
CA VAL A 333 13.78 -5.20 -8.82
C VAL A 333 14.36 -4.06 -8.00
N ARG A 334 15.56 -4.24 -7.43
CA ARG A 334 16.24 -3.18 -6.69
C ARG A 334 16.49 -1.95 -7.56
N CYS A 335 17.05 -2.13 -8.75
CA CYS A 335 17.32 -1.01 -9.66
C CYS A 335 16.04 -0.30 -10.08
N ALA A 336 15.00 -1.05 -10.46
CA ALA A 336 13.72 -0.51 -10.87
C ALA A 336 13.05 0.31 -9.73
N LEU A 337 12.95 -0.25 -8.53
CA LEU A 337 12.37 0.47 -7.39
C LEU A 337 13.23 1.66 -6.95
N THR A 338 14.56 1.59 -7.06
CA THR A 338 15.43 2.74 -6.79
C THR A 338 15.17 3.87 -7.78
N ALA A 339 15.03 3.54 -9.06
CA ALA A 339 14.71 4.53 -10.10
C ALA A 339 13.35 5.22 -9.80
N VAL A 340 12.32 4.44 -9.44
CA VAL A 340 11.01 4.96 -9.04
C VAL A 340 11.13 5.91 -7.85
N HIS A 341 11.81 5.48 -6.79
CA HIS A 341 11.93 6.31 -5.59
C HIS A 341 12.71 7.60 -5.84
N ARG A 342 13.78 7.53 -6.65
CA ARG A 342 14.54 8.72 -7.02
C ARG A 342 13.70 9.68 -7.84
N ASN A 343 13.03 9.20 -8.88
CA ASN A 343 12.17 10.03 -9.71
C ASN A 343 11.06 10.70 -8.89
N MET A 344 10.42 9.95 -7.99
CA MET A 344 9.31 10.45 -7.17
C MET A 344 9.77 11.45 -6.07
N TYR A 345 10.90 11.22 -5.42
CA TYR A 345 11.26 11.93 -4.19
C TYR A 345 12.53 12.78 -4.29
N GLU A 346 13.27 12.70 -5.38
CA GLU A 346 14.41 13.59 -5.60
C GLU A 346 13.89 15.00 -5.90
N GLY A 347 14.41 16.02 -5.18
CA GLY A 347 13.96 17.41 -5.33
C GLY A 347 12.95 17.90 -4.30
N ASN A 348 12.50 17.06 -3.38
CA ASN A 348 11.65 17.42 -2.22
C ASN A 348 10.24 17.94 -2.51
N GLN A 349 9.76 17.95 -3.73
CA GLN A 349 8.42 18.47 -4.07
C GLN A 349 7.26 17.75 -3.36
N ASN A 350 7.52 16.56 -2.81
CA ASN A 350 6.55 15.75 -2.07
C ASN A 350 6.56 16.00 -0.56
N PHE A 351 7.30 17.02 -0.07
CA PHE A 351 7.37 17.36 1.34
C PHE A 351 7.14 18.85 1.50
N ASP A 352 6.46 19.24 2.56
CA ASP A 352 6.32 20.64 2.96
C ASP A 352 7.60 21.15 3.64
N LYS A 353 7.57 22.41 4.06
CA LYS A 353 8.70 23.08 4.74
C LYS A 353 9.05 22.46 6.10
N ASP A 354 8.10 21.78 6.72
CA ASP A 354 8.24 21.16 8.05
C ASP A 354 8.56 19.66 7.95
N GLY A 355 8.65 19.14 6.72
CA GLY A 355 9.05 17.76 6.42
C GLY A 355 7.90 16.75 6.33
N TRP A 356 6.65 17.19 6.40
CA TRP A 356 5.49 16.33 6.18
C TRP A 356 5.28 16.02 4.70
N LEU A 357 4.81 14.82 4.40
CA LEU A 357 4.34 14.49 3.05
C LEU A 357 3.13 15.33 2.68
N VAL A 358 3.19 16.02 1.55
CA VAL A 358 2.07 16.79 1.02
C VAL A 358 1.05 15.88 0.33
N LEU A 359 -0.19 16.32 0.29
CA LEU A 359 -1.27 15.65 -0.43
C LEU A 359 -1.04 15.75 -1.95
N GLY A 360 -0.99 14.62 -2.65
CA GLY A 360 -0.81 14.58 -4.10
C GLY A 360 -0.08 13.33 -4.58
N PHE A 361 0.04 13.21 -5.89
CA PHE A 361 0.79 12.13 -6.55
C PHE A 361 2.28 12.49 -6.68
N ASN A 362 2.59 13.61 -7.34
CA ASN A 362 3.97 14.09 -7.51
C ASN A 362 4.01 15.60 -7.24
N GLY A 363 4.26 15.95 -6.01
CA GLY A 363 4.13 17.30 -5.48
C GLY A 363 2.78 17.52 -4.80
N HIS A 364 2.51 18.77 -4.44
CA HIS A 364 1.26 19.19 -3.79
C HIS A 364 0.13 19.29 -4.81
N GLN A 365 -0.78 18.33 -4.80
CA GLN A 365 -1.89 18.16 -5.74
C GLN A 365 -3.15 17.72 -4.97
N PRO A 366 -3.81 18.65 -4.23
CA PRO A 366 -4.97 18.32 -3.40
C PRO A 366 -6.13 17.70 -4.17
N GLU A 367 -6.25 18.00 -5.46
CA GLU A 367 -7.24 17.42 -6.38
C GLU A 367 -7.12 15.89 -6.51
N CYS A 368 -5.92 15.33 -6.30
CA CYS A 368 -5.69 13.88 -6.31
C CYS A 368 -6.21 13.17 -5.06
N ALA A 369 -6.77 13.89 -4.08
CA ALA A 369 -7.33 13.31 -2.85
C ALA A 369 -8.68 12.62 -3.06
N ASP A 370 -9.38 12.92 -4.15
CA ASP A 370 -10.59 12.18 -4.49
C ASP A 370 -10.20 10.76 -4.86
N GLY A 371 -10.60 9.82 -4.02
CA GLY A 371 -10.21 8.43 -4.13
C GLY A 371 -10.66 7.72 -5.42
N TYR A 372 -11.23 8.41 -6.37
CA TYR A 372 -11.84 7.86 -7.59
C TYR A 372 -11.48 8.65 -8.86
N THR A 373 -10.32 9.25 -8.90
CA THR A 373 -9.79 9.83 -10.14
C THR A 373 -9.18 8.78 -11.03
#